data_f34d985413d525ce9a141dde696faa5d
#
_entry.id   f34d985413d525ce9a141dde696faa5d
#
_cell.length_a   1.000
_cell.length_b   1.000
_cell.length_c   1.000
_cell.angle_alpha   90.00
_cell.angle_beta   90.00
_cell.angle_gamma   90.00
#
_symmetry.space_group_name_H-M   'P 1'
#
loop_
_entity.id
_entity.type
_entity.pdbx_description
1 polymer ?
#
loop_
_entity_poly.entity_id
_entity_poly.type
_entity_poly.pdbx_seq_one_letter_code
_entity_poly.pdbx_strand_id
1 'polypeptide(L)'
;MTEPGVTGTFQDMLEVAQPADYLFFWNHDPMAYIIEELTHGPSHIVQLAKLQPSMQFYEFESVFPQGCRLLPLSHYAQSKSRMLLCRRKGITDTDVSIATASALRTLGRGYNWPEEIRIALHDILPFIPIGASTNTLYCSGYVQWNFRKTSVPFAAMPNENDTPEFLMKDAGTEYMMWIN
;
A
#
# COMPACT_ATOMS: atom_id res chain seq x y z
N MET A 1 -8.19 -17.47 -1.51
CA MET A 1 -8.85 -16.18 -1.17
C MET A 1 -9.92 -15.94 -2.22
N THR A 2 -11.15 -15.65 -1.80
CA THR A 2 -12.24 -15.30 -2.74
C THR A 2 -12.05 -13.84 -3.13
N GLU A 3 -11.96 -13.56 -4.44
CA GLU A 3 -12.00 -12.19 -4.94
C GLU A 3 -13.27 -11.49 -4.46
N PRO A 4 -13.24 -10.17 -4.18
CA PRO A 4 -14.45 -9.45 -3.82
C PRO A 4 -15.43 -9.53 -5.00
N GLY A 5 -16.66 -9.98 -4.74
CA GLY A 5 -17.74 -10.03 -5.73
C GLY A 5 -18.30 -8.66 -6.12
N VAL A 6 -17.74 -7.58 -5.54
CA VAL A 6 -18.24 -6.21 -5.71
C VAL A 6 -17.26 -5.43 -6.57
N THR A 7 -17.78 -4.87 -7.67
CA THR A 7 -17.06 -3.93 -8.54
C THR A 7 -17.81 -2.59 -8.52
N GLY A 8 -17.12 -1.48 -8.42
CA GLY A 8 -17.68 -0.14 -8.40
C GLY A 8 -16.82 0.91 -9.07
N THR A 9 -17.29 2.12 -9.03
CA THR A 9 -16.60 3.31 -9.47
C THR A 9 -15.75 3.90 -8.34
N PHE A 10 -14.89 4.86 -8.67
CA PHE A 10 -14.16 5.63 -7.66
C PHE A 10 -15.12 6.31 -6.63
N GLN A 11 -16.30 6.77 -7.08
CA GLN A 11 -17.29 7.37 -6.19
C GLN A 11 -17.91 6.35 -5.24
N ASP A 12 -18.24 5.15 -5.72
CA ASP A 12 -18.76 4.06 -4.88
C ASP A 12 -17.72 3.65 -3.81
N MET A 13 -16.44 3.65 -4.18
CA MET A 13 -15.36 3.39 -3.23
C MET A 13 -15.33 4.42 -2.09
N LEU A 14 -15.52 5.71 -2.39
CA LEU A 14 -15.51 6.76 -1.36
C LEU A 14 -16.64 6.60 -0.33
N GLU A 15 -17.74 5.94 -0.70
CA GLU A 15 -18.89 5.69 0.19
C GLU A 15 -18.57 4.58 1.21
N VAL A 16 -17.76 3.60 0.84
CA VAL A 16 -17.44 2.44 1.69
C VAL A 16 -16.06 2.53 2.37
N ALA A 17 -15.17 3.36 1.82
CA ALA A 17 -13.83 3.52 2.34
C ALA A 17 -13.81 4.09 3.76
N GLN A 18 -12.88 3.62 4.57
CA GLN A 18 -12.65 4.08 5.94
C GLN A 18 -11.18 4.50 6.12
N PRO A 19 -10.88 5.33 7.12
CA PRO A 19 -9.49 5.64 7.47
C PRO A 19 -8.71 4.35 7.81
N ALA A 20 -7.46 4.30 7.39
CA ALA A 20 -6.56 3.15 7.44
C ALA A 20 -6.93 1.98 6.51
N ASP A 21 -7.94 2.10 5.65
CA ASP A 21 -8.02 1.23 4.48
C ASP A 21 -6.81 1.46 3.57
N TYR A 22 -6.58 0.55 2.65
CA TYR A 22 -5.51 0.69 1.67
C TYR A 22 -5.98 0.25 0.29
N LEU A 23 -5.37 0.88 -0.74
CA LEU A 23 -5.65 0.59 -2.14
C LEU A 23 -4.43 -0.07 -2.76
N PHE A 24 -4.65 -1.20 -3.41
CA PHE A 24 -3.69 -1.79 -4.34
C PHE A 24 -3.97 -1.29 -5.75
N PHE A 25 -2.91 -1.12 -6.54
CA PHE A 25 -2.98 -0.63 -7.91
C PHE A 25 -2.31 -1.59 -8.88
N TRP A 26 -2.95 -1.76 -10.03
CA TRP A 26 -2.37 -2.30 -11.25
C TRP A 26 -2.28 -1.14 -12.24
N ASN A 27 -1.08 -0.58 -12.36
CA ASN A 27 -0.82 0.59 -13.16
C ASN A 27 -0.52 0.20 -14.62
N HIS A 28 -0.64 1.15 -15.53
CA HIS A 28 -0.41 0.93 -16.95
C HIS A 28 0.90 1.55 -17.46
N ASP A 29 1.79 1.97 -16.56
CA ASP A 29 3.11 2.45 -16.98
C ASP A 29 4.12 1.28 -17.14
N PRO A 30 5.18 1.45 -17.95
CA PRO A 30 6.11 0.34 -18.25
C PRO A 30 6.84 -0.23 -17.04
N MET A 31 7.13 0.61 -16.01
CA MET A 31 7.81 0.14 -14.80
C MET A 31 6.85 -0.68 -13.93
N ALA A 32 5.62 -0.23 -13.79
CA ALA A 32 4.58 -0.97 -13.08
C ALA A 32 4.34 -2.34 -13.73
N TYR A 33 4.30 -2.41 -15.06
CA TYR A 33 4.17 -3.67 -15.78
C TYR A 33 5.30 -4.66 -15.45
N ILE A 34 6.55 -4.19 -15.37
CA ILE A 34 7.68 -5.02 -14.98
C ILE A 34 7.50 -5.55 -13.55
N ILE A 35 7.09 -4.70 -12.61
CA ILE A 35 6.85 -5.11 -11.22
C ILE A 35 5.72 -6.15 -11.17
N GLU A 36 4.62 -5.93 -11.87
CA GLU A 36 3.46 -6.82 -11.91
C GLU A 36 3.81 -8.20 -12.48
N GLU A 37 4.60 -8.25 -13.56
CA GLU A 37 5.07 -9.51 -14.15
C GLU A 37 6.02 -10.28 -13.23
N LEU A 38 6.91 -9.58 -12.52
CA LEU A 38 7.87 -10.19 -11.62
C LEU A 38 7.25 -10.66 -10.30
N THR A 39 6.29 -9.89 -9.75
CA THR A 39 5.66 -10.19 -8.46
C THR A 39 4.34 -10.94 -8.58
N HIS A 40 3.79 -11.08 -9.80
CA HIS A 40 2.47 -11.65 -10.09
C HIS A 40 1.33 -10.97 -9.29
N GLY A 41 1.48 -9.68 -8.98
CA GLY A 41 0.57 -8.94 -8.13
C GLY A 41 0.46 -7.45 -8.47
N PRO A 42 -0.11 -6.63 -7.57
CA PRO A 42 -0.20 -5.19 -7.78
C PRO A 42 1.17 -4.52 -7.77
N SER A 43 1.31 -3.45 -8.55
CA SER A 43 2.55 -2.67 -8.66
C SER A 43 2.72 -1.61 -7.57
N HIS A 44 1.64 -1.21 -6.91
CA HIS A 44 1.67 -0.14 -5.92
C HIS A 44 0.61 -0.33 -4.83
N ILE A 45 0.84 0.29 -3.66
CA ILE A 45 -0.10 0.32 -2.54
C ILE A 45 -0.05 1.68 -1.84
N VAL A 46 -1.22 2.20 -1.44
CA VAL A 46 -1.36 3.41 -0.63
C VAL A 46 -2.26 3.16 0.58
N GLN A 47 -2.05 3.90 1.67
CA GLN A 47 -2.92 3.89 2.85
C GLN A 47 -3.83 5.09 2.83
N LEU A 48 -5.12 4.90 3.13
CA LEU A 48 -6.13 5.96 3.20
C LEU A 48 -6.20 6.60 4.58
N ALA A 49 -6.49 7.90 4.62
CA ALA A 49 -6.80 8.62 5.85
C ALA A 49 -7.86 9.71 5.61
N LYS A 50 -8.66 10.02 6.63
CA LYS A 50 -9.46 11.23 6.71
C LYS A 50 -8.81 12.21 7.67
N LEU A 51 -8.48 13.41 7.20
CA LEU A 51 -7.81 14.41 8.02
C LEU A 51 -8.70 15.64 8.23
N GLN A 52 -8.70 16.16 9.46
CA GLN A 52 -9.36 17.41 9.80
C GLN A 52 -8.63 18.59 9.16
N PRO A 53 -9.32 19.70 8.82
CA PRO A 53 -10.76 19.94 9.01
C PRO A 53 -11.61 19.49 7.81
N SER A 54 -11.00 19.15 6.67
CA SER A 54 -11.73 18.93 5.41
C SER A 54 -12.59 17.68 5.40
N MET A 55 -12.28 16.69 6.23
CA MET A 55 -12.89 15.35 6.21
C MET A 55 -12.80 14.64 4.86
N GLN A 56 -11.98 15.13 3.95
CA GLN A 56 -11.68 14.47 2.68
C GLN A 56 -10.73 13.30 2.91
N PHE A 57 -10.80 12.33 2.01
CA PHE A 57 -9.79 11.29 1.97
C PHE A 57 -8.48 11.80 1.37
N TYR A 58 -7.43 11.44 2.05
CA TYR A 58 -6.05 11.57 1.62
C TYR A 58 -5.43 10.18 1.50
N GLU A 59 -4.36 10.10 0.74
CA GLU A 59 -3.52 8.93 0.62
C GLU A 59 -2.15 9.19 1.20
N PHE A 60 -1.65 8.23 1.95
CA PHE A 60 -0.25 8.13 2.33
C PHE A 60 0.42 7.14 1.41
N GLU A 61 1.41 7.56 0.69
CA GLU A 61 2.17 6.71 -0.23
C GLU A 61 3.67 6.94 -0.12
N SER A 62 4.45 5.96 -0.58
CA SER A 62 5.86 6.14 -0.87
C SER A 62 6.10 5.83 -2.34
N VAL A 63 6.63 6.80 -3.10
CA VAL A 63 6.79 6.72 -4.55
C VAL A 63 8.11 7.36 -4.99
N PHE A 64 8.74 6.76 -6.00
CA PHE A 64 9.97 7.31 -6.59
C PHE A 64 9.67 8.53 -7.48
N PRO A 65 10.50 9.59 -7.43
CA PRO A 65 11.62 9.83 -6.51
C PRO A 65 11.23 10.54 -5.20
N GLN A 66 9.96 10.90 -5.01
CA GLN A 66 9.47 11.82 -3.97
C GLN A 66 9.53 11.23 -2.56
N GLY A 67 9.52 9.90 -2.42
CA GLY A 67 9.47 9.23 -1.12
C GLY A 67 8.08 9.26 -0.48
N CYS A 68 8.05 9.28 0.85
CA CYS A 68 6.80 9.26 1.63
C CYS A 68 6.11 10.62 1.58
N ARG A 69 4.89 10.64 1.05
CA ARG A 69 4.10 11.86 0.86
C ARG A 69 2.62 11.65 1.18
N LEU A 70 1.89 12.77 1.27
CA LEU A 70 0.46 12.84 1.48
C LEU A 70 -0.16 13.61 0.33
N LEU A 71 -1.15 13.04 -0.34
CA LEU A 71 -1.91 13.68 -1.42
C LEU A 71 -3.41 13.52 -1.17
N PRO A 72 -4.26 14.43 -1.73
CA PRO A 72 -5.69 14.19 -1.79
C PRO A 72 -5.99 12.92 -2.62
N LEU A 73 -6.84 12.03 -2.11
CA LEU A 73 -7.20 10.79 -2.80
C LEU A 73 -7.85 11.05 -4.19
N SER A 74 -8.46 12.23 -4.36
CA SER A 74 -8.99 12.69 -5.66
C SER A 74 -7.94 12.73 -6.77
N HIS A 75 -6.65 12.65 -6.43
CA HIS A 75 -5.57 12.49 -7.40
C HIS A 75 -5.78 11.27 -8.32
N TYR A 76 -6.38 10.20 -7.77
CA TYR A 76 -6.67 8.98 -8.54
C TYR A 76 -8.08 8.95 -9.17
N ALA A 77 -8.91 9.99 -9.00
CA ALA A 77 -10.28 9.98 -9.51
C ALA A 77 -10.41 9.81 -11.04
N GLN A 78 -9.35 10.13 -11.78
CA GLN A 78 -9.28 9.97 -13.23
C GLN A 78 -8.23 8.94 -13.66
N SER A 79 -7.71 8.16 -12.71
CA SER A 79 -6.76 7.10 -13.01
C SER A 79 -7.43 6.01 -13.85
N LYS A 80 -6.69 5.48 -14.81
CA LYS A 80 -7.08 4.28 -15.57
C LYS A 80 -6.56 2.99 -14.92
N SER A 81 -5.88 3.09 -13.79
CA SER A 81 -5.38 1.94 -13.06
C SER A 81 -6.54 1.15 -12.46
N ARG A 82 -6.49 -0.15 -12.59
CA ARG A 82 -7.37 -1.03 -11.81
C ARG A 82 -6.95 -0.95 -10.36
N MET A 83 -7.92 -0.79 -9.45
CA MET A 83 -7.65 -0.65 -8.02
C MET A 83 -8.44 -1.68 -7.21
N LEU A 84 -7.91 -2.07 -6.06
CA LEU A 84 -8.58 -2.94 -5.10
C LEU A 84 -8.54 -2.29 -3.72
N LEU A 85 -9.72 -1.94 -3.19
CA LEU A 85 -9.88 -1.46 -1.83
C LEU A 85 -9.83 -2.65 -0.86
N CYS A 86 -8.98 -2.52 0.16
CA CYS A 86 -8.82 -3.54 1.20
C CYS A 86 -8.81 -2.91 2.59
N ARG A 87 -9.11 -3.74 3.60
CA ARG A 87 -9.13 -3.39 5.02
C ARG A 87 -8.44 -4.44 5.87
N ARG A 88 -7.85 -4.04 7.00
CA ARG A 88 -7.39 -5.00 8.02
C ARG A 88 -8.58 -5.52 8.81
N LYS A 89 -8.73 -6.84 8.89
CA LYS A 89 -9.76 -7.49 9.71
C LYS A 89 -9.57 -7.11 11.17
N GLY A 90 -10.67 -6.71 11.82
CA GLY A 90 -10.65 -6.38 13.25
C GLY A 90 -9.96 -5.07 13.62
N ILE A 91 -9.65 -4.21 12.63
CA ILE A 91 -9.07 -2.89 12.90
C ILE A 91 -9.98 -2.05 13.80
N THR A 92 -9.41 -1.42 14.82
CA THR A 92 -10.10 -0.54 15.77
C THR A 92 -9.79 0.93 15.52
N ASP A 93 -10.57 1.86 16.09
CA ASP A 93 -10.29 3.32 16.00
C ASP A 93 -8.91 3.68 16.60
N THR A 94 -8.48 2.94 17.62
CA THR A 94 -7.14 3.09 18.18
C THR A 94 -6.07 2.69 17.16
N ASP A 95 -6.26 1.58 16.44
CA ASP A 95 -5.33 1.14 15.40
C ASP A 95 -5.30 2.14 14.23
N VAL A 96 -6.44 2.66 13.82
CA VAL A 96 -6.53 3.74 12.81
C VAL A 96 -5.68 4.94 13.23
N SER A 97 -5.81 5.36 14.50
CA SER A 97 -5.04 6.48 15.04
C SER A 97 -3.53 6.19 15.06
N ILE A 98 -3.13 4.97 15.45
CA ILE A 98 -1.72 4.54 15.45
C ILE A 98 -1.16 4.50 14.04
N ALA A 99 -1.86 3.89 13.08
CA ALA A 99 -1.41 3.78 11.70
C ALA A 99 -1.28 5.17 11.04
N THR A 100 -2.29 6.04 11.22
CA THR A 100 -2.27 7.42 10.70
C THR A 100 -1.13 8.25 11.32
N ALA A 101 -0.94 8.18 12.64
CA ALA A 101 0.15 8.89 13.31
C ALA A 101 1.53 8.37 12.87
N SER A 102 1.65 7.07 12.61
CA SER A 102 2.88 6.47 12.06
C SER A 102 3.17 7.00 10.66
N ALA A 103 2.16 7.07 9.79
CA ALA A 103 2.27 7.60 8.44
C ALA A 103 2.70 9.07 8.44
N LEU A 104 2.07 9.91 9.25
CA LEU A 104 2.41 11.33 9.39
C LEU A 104 3.86 11.55 9.84
N ARG A 105 4.39 10.72 10.74
CA ARG A 105 5.78 10.83 11.23
C ARG A 105 6.84 10.45 10.21
N THR A 106 6.46 9.77 9.17
CA THR A 106 7.38 9.29 8.12
C THR A 106 7.31 10.13 6.85
N LEU A 107 6.44 11.15 6.79
CA LEU A 107 6.40 12.09 5.67
C LEU A 107 7.77 12.73 5.41
N GLY A 108 8.15 12.83 4.14
CA GLY A 108 9.41 13.37 3.70
C GLY A 108 10.60 12.40 3.76
N ARG A 109 10.41 11.16 4.22
CA ARG A 109 11.45 10.12 4.04
C ARG A 109 11.62 9.78 2.58
N GLY A 110 12.87 9.56 2.17
CA GLY A 110 13.19 9.20 0.80
C GLY A 110 12.63 7.84 0.38
N TYR A 111 12.55 7.62 -0.92
CA TYR A 111 12.17 6.34 -1.52
C TYR A 111 13.37 5.39 -1.60
N ASN A 112 13.18 4.12 -1.28
CA ASN A 112 14.21 3.09 -1.37
C ASN A 112 14.16 2.33 -2.69
N TRP A 113 14.49 3.02 -3.76
CA TRP A 113 14.52 2.46 -5.09
C TRP A 113 15.51 1.28 -5.28
N PRO A 114 16.76 1.31 -4.72
CA PRO A 114 17.63 0.13 -4.83
C PRO A 114 17.02 -1.11 -4.20
N GLU A 115 16.27 -0.93 -3.11
CA GLU A 115 15.59 -2.02 -2.41
C GLU A 115 14.44 -2.60 -3.24
N GLU A 116 13.62 -1.75 -3.84
CA GLU A 116 12.51 -2.20 -4.68
C GLU A 116 12.98 -3.02 -5.88
N ILE A 117 14.00 -2.54 -6.62
CA ILE A 117 14.59 -3.32 -7.71
C ILE A 117 15.17 -4.63 -7.20
N ARG A 118 15.80 -4.62 -6.05
CA ARG A 118 16.40 -5.80 -5.47
C ARG A 118 15.35 -6.83 -5.05
N ILE A 119 14.23 -6.40 -4.47
CA ILE A 119 13.10 -7.27 -4.15
C ILE A 119 12.55 -7.89 -5.45
N ALA A 120 12.32 -7.08 -6.48
CA ALA A 120 11.86 -7.57 -7.78
C ALA A 120 12.87 -8.55 -8.42
N LEU A 121 14.17 -8.32 -8.27
CA LEU A 121 15.22 -9.22 -8.78
C LEU A 121 15.46 -10.44 -7.90
N HIS A 122 15.15 -10.41 -6.60
CA HIS A 122 15.35 -11.54 -5.69
C HIS A 122 14.54 -12.76 -6.12
N ASP A 123 13.35 -12.57 -6.67
CA ASP A 123 12.53 -13.68 -7.20
C ASP A 123 13.20 -14.36 -8.41
N ILE A 124 14.07 -13.63 -9.14
CA ILE A 124 14.84 -14.15 -10.27
C ILE A 124 16.23 -14.61 -9.83
N LEU A 125 16.84 -13.92 -8.88
CA LEU A 125 18.23 -14.10 -8.43
C LEU A 125 18.30 -14.17 -6.88
N PRO A 126 17.85 -15.28 -6.25
CA PRO A 126 17.73 -15.38 -4.79
C PRO A 126 19.04 -15.31 -4.00
N PHE A 127 20.19 -15.26 -4.67
CA PHE A 127 21.50 -15.13 -4.04
C PHE A 127 21.97 -13.67 -3.84
N ILE A 128 21.19 -12.67 -4.29
CA ILE A 128 21.51 -11.25 -4.04
C ILE A 128 21.19 -10.91 -2.60
N PRO A 129 22.19 -10.59 -1.74
CA PRO A 129 21.92 -10.28 -0.33
C PRO A 129 21.12 -9.00 -0.18
N ILE A 130 20.08 -9.06 0.67
CA ILE A 130 19.19 -7.95 0.98
C ILE A 130 19.77 -7.16 2.17
N GLY A 131 20.18 -5.91 1.94
CA GLY A 131 20.63 -5.00 3.01
C GLY A 131 19.51 -4.00 3.35
N ALA A 132 18.99 -4.04 4.58
CA ALA A 132 17.93 -3.12 5.00
C ALA A 132 18.46 -1.68 5.08
N SER A 133 17.79 -0.73 4.43
CA SER A 133 17.99 0.69 4.65
C SER A 133 16.94 1.19 5.65
N THR A 134 17.39 1.75 6.77
CA THR A 134 16.48 2.22 7.85
C THR A 134 15.84 3.59 7.58
N ASN A 135 16.29 4.33 6.56
CA ASN A 135 15.88 5.71 6.32
C ASN A 135 14.97 5.92 5.10
N THR A 136 14.77 4.90 4.29
CA THR A 136 13.98 4.97 3.05
C THR A 136 12.95 3.85 3.06
N LEU A 137 11.78 4.11 2.49
CA LEU A 137 10.67 3.17 2.46
C LEU A 137 10.14 3.07 1.03
N TYR A 138 9.93 1.86 0.51
CA TYR A 138 9.17 1.61 -0.70
C TYR A 138 7.66 1.46 -0.37
N CYS A 139 6.78 1.39 -1.36
CA CYS A 139 5.34 1.53 -1.16
C CYS A 139 4.75 0.54 -0.15
N SER A 140 5.00 -0.76 -0.29
CA SER A 140 4.49 -1.79 0.62
C SER A 140 5.18 -1.78 1.98
N GLY A 141 6.49 -1.57 2.03
CA GLY A 141 7.23 -1.39 3.28
C GLY A 141 6.74 -0.18 4.08
N TYR A 142 6.29 0.89 3.40
CA TYR A 142 5.69 2.05 4.05
C TYR A 142 4.37 1.71 4.73
N VAL A 143 3.46 1.04 4.02
CA VAL A 143 2.17 0.63 4.60
C VAL A 143 2.39 -0.35 5.75
N GLN A 144 3.22 -1.38 5.58
CA GLN A 144 3.54 -2.32 6.65
C GLN A 144 4.13 -1.60 7.87
N TRP A 145 5.06 -0.66 7.67
CA TRP A 145 5.63 0.15 8.75
C TRP A 145 4.57 0.91 9.54
N ASN A 146 3.54 1.44 8.88
CA ASN A 146 2.48 2.19 9.53
C ASN A 146 1.62 1.30 10.44
N PHE A 147 1.42 0.04 10.06
CA PHE A 147 0.61 -0.91 10.82
C PHE A 147 1.38 -1.71 11.88
N ARG A 148 2.72 -1.65 11.93
CA ARG A 148 3.55 -2.51 12.82
C ARG A 148 3.26 -2.41 14.32
N LYS A 149 2.63 -1.33 14.78
CA LYS A 149 2.28 -1.09 16.20
C LYS A 149 0.78 -1.17 16.47
N THR A 150 -0.03 -1.50 15.48
CA THR A 150 -1.46 -1.75 15.65
C THR A 150 -1.69 -3.14 16.27
N SER A 151 -2.91 -3.41 16.69
CA SER A 151 -3.29 -4.76 17.16
C SER A 151 -3.45 -5.76 15.99
N VAL A 152 -3.49 -5.26 14.76
CA VAL A 152 -3.67 -6.04 13.52
C VAL A 152 -2.54 -5.79 12.51
N PRO A 153 -1.25 -5.97 12.88
CA PRO A 153 -0.15 -5.75 11.96
C PRO A 153 -0.22 -6.71 10.77
N PHE A 154 0.46 -6.38 9.68
CA PHE A 154 0.74 -7.37 8.64
C PHE A 154 1.71 -8.42 9.18
N ALA A 155 1.60 -9.65 8.72
CA ALA A 155 2.54 -10.70 9.09
C ALA A 155 3.97 -10.27 8.72
N ALA A 156 4.92 -10.53 9.62
CA ALA A 156 6.33 -10.29 9.33
C ALA A 156 6.82 -11.31 8.30
N MET A 157 7.48 -10.82 7.25
CA MET A 157 8.16 -11.70 6.29
C MET A 157 9.49 -12.19 6.84
N PRO A 158 9.80 -13.49 6.67
CA PRO A 158 11.09 -14.03 7.09
C PRO A 158 12.31 -13.41 6.40
N ASN A 159 12.14 -12.76 5.24
CA ASN A 159 13.23 -12.30 4.38
C ASN A 159 13.03 -10.88 3.80
N GLU A 160 12.26 -10.01 4.46
CA GLU A 160 12.07 -8.61 4.07
C GLU A 160 11.50 -8.38 2.66
N ASN A 161 10.84 -9.36 2.07
CA ASN A 161 10.21 -9.26 0.76
C ASN A 161 8.75 -8.77 0.89
N ASP A 162 8.55 -7.58 1.42
CA ASP A 162 7.24 -6.97 1.63
C ASP A 162 6.66 -6.41 0.32
N THR A 163 6.41 -7.27 -0.67
CA THR A 163 5.77 -6.85 -1.92
C THR A 163 4.31 -6.46 -1.69
N PRO A 164 3.72 -5.60 -2.55
CA PRO A 164 2.28 -5.34 -2.48
C PRO A 164 1.44 -6.63 -2.57
N GLU A 165 1.86 -7.60 -3.39
CA GLU A 165 1.20 -8.92 -3.50
C GLU A 165 1.17 -9.66 -2.16
N PHE A 166 2.28 -9.63 -1.41
CA PHE A 166 2.34 -10.25 -0.10
C PHE A 166 1.35 -9.64 0.87
N LEU A 167 1.30 -8.31 0.96
CA LEU A 167 0.34 -7.62 1.82
C LEU A 167 -1.12 -7.89 1.38
N MET A 168 -1.36 -8.02 0.07
CA MET A 168 -2.66 -8.38 -0.47
C MET A 168 -3.08 -9.78 -0.03
N LYS A 169 -2.17 -10.75 -0.03
CA LYS A 169 -2.43 -12.15 0.35
C LYS A 169 -2.39 -12.42 1.86
N ASP A 170 -2.03 -11.41 2.67
CA ASP A 170 -2.01 -11.56 4.13
C ASP A 170 -3.40 -12.00 4.66
N ALA A 171 -3.43 -12.97 5.56
CA ALA A 171 -4.66 -13.56 6.09
C ALA A 171 -5.56 -12.54 6.83
N GLY A 172 -4.97 -11.45 7.35
CA GLY A 172 -5.68 -10.34 7.96
C GLY A 172 -6.21 -9.31 6.97
N THR A 173 -5.95 -9.45 5.66
CA THR A 173 -6.48 -8.57 4.61
C THR A 173 -7.88 -9.03 4.21
N GLU A 174 -8.82 -8.10 4.19
CA GLU A 174 -10.18 -8.26 3.69
C GLU A 174 -10.36 -7.44 2.41
N TYR A 175 -10.84 -8.09 1.36
CA TYR A 175 -11.12 -7.45 0.08
C TYR A 175 -12.50 -6.82 0.11
N MET A 176 -12.58 -5.51 -0.11
CA MET A 176 -13.81 -4.74 -0.02
C MET A 176 -14.45 -4.52 -1.39
N MET A 177 -13.68 -4.00 -2.37
CA MET A 177 -14.23 -3.62 -3.67
C MET A 177 -13.14 -3.50 -4.74
N TRP A 178 -13.42 -3.98 -5.96
CA TRP A 178 -12.70 -3.61 -7.16
C TRP A 178 -13.20 -2.27 -7.72
N ILE A 179 -12.28 -1.42 -8.15
CA ILE A 179 -12.54 -0.13 -8.77
C ILE A 179 -11.95 -0.17 -10.19
N ASN A 180 -12.79 0.06 -11.19
CA ASN A 180 -12.45 0.08 -12.61
C ASN A 180 -12.72 1.46 -13.22
#